data_4eb38e4e06572f2b773b9378d413f959
#
_entry.id   4eb38e4e06572f2b773b9378d413f959
#
_cell.length_a   1.000
_cell.length_b   1.000
_cell.length_c   1.000
_cell.angle_alpha   90.00
_cell.angle_beta   90.00
_cell.angle_gamma   90.00
#
_symmetry.space_group_name_H-M   'P 1'
#
loop_
_entity.id
_entity.type
_entity.pdbx_description
1 polymer ?
#
loop_
_entity_poly.entity_id
_entity_poly.type
_entity_poly.pdbx_seq_one_letter_code
_entity_poly.pdbx_strand_id
1 'polypeptide(L)'
;MSQAEIVDIPTNVITGFLGAGKSTAILHLLKHKPANERWAVLVNEFGEVGIDGELLGGNNRGEQGVFVREVAGGCMCCASGFPMQIALTSLLSEARPDRLLIEPTGLGHPKEVLAVLNADHYQSMLDLRATITLVDARKIREPRYAEH
;
A
#
# COMPACT_ATOMS: atom_id res chain seq x y z
N MET A 1 -22.09 17.95 -12.02
CA MET A 1 -21.88 16.50 -12.09
C MET A 1 -21.46 16.02 -10.69
N SER A 2 -22.28 15.22 -10.06
CA SER A 2 -21.92 14.62 -8.77
C SER A 2 -20.74 13.67 -9.00
N GLN A 3 -19.59 13.95 -8.42
CA GLN A 3 -18.50 12.99 -8.38
C GLN A 3 -19.00 11.84 -7.50
N ALA A 4 -19.00 10.63 -8.04
CA ALA A 4 -19.34 9.44 -7.27
C ALA A 4 -18.52 9.43 -5.97
N GLU A 5 -19.17 9.23 -4.85
CA GLU A 5 -18.53 9.18 -3.54
C GLU A 5 -17.57 7.98 -3.48
N ILE A 6 -16.41 8.15 -2.85
CA ILE A 6 -15.45 7.08 -2.62
C ILE A 6 -15.90 6.40 -1.34
N VAL A 7 -16.37 5.16 -1.44
CA VAL A 7 -16.91 4.41 -0.31
C VAL A 7 -16.47 2.95 -0.34
N ASP A 8 -16.28 2.37 0.83
CA ASP A 8 -16.08 0.93 1.05
C ASP A 8 -14.98 0.27 0.19
N ILE A 9 -13.86 0.96 -0.03
CA ILE A 9 -12.75 0.41 -0.80
C ILE A 9 -12.05 -0.69 0.02
N PRO A 10 -12.08 -1.97 -0.42
CA PRO A 10 -11.34 -3.03 0.23
C PRO A 10 -9.87 -2.69 0.32
N THR A 11 -9.33 -2.61 1.54
CA THR A 11 -7.97 -2.14 1.82
C THR A 11 -7.21 -3.18 2.63
N ASN A 12 -6.05 -3.62 2.13
CA ASN A 12 -5.15 -4.52 2.82
C ASN A 12 -3.79 -3.86 3.07
N VAL A 13 -3.29 -3.99 4.28
CA VAL A 13 -1.90 -3.66 4.63
C VAL A 13 -1.05 -4.92 4.45
N ILE A 14 0.03 -4.80 3.69
CA ILE A 14 0.98 -5.89 3.43
C ILE A 14 2.28 -5.55 4.15
N THR A 15 2.59 -6.29 5.18
CA THR A 15 3.76 -6.07 6.03
C THR A 15 4.68 -7.29 6.03
N GLY A 16 5.82 -7.17 6.68
CA GLY A 16 6.85 -8.20 6.77
C GLY A 16 8.23 -7.56 6.84
N PHE A 17 9.21 -8.30 7.33
CA PHE A 17 10.57 -7.82 7.45
C PHE A 17 11.21 -7.54 6.08
N LEU A 18 12.29 -6.73 6.05
CA LEU A 18 13.05 -6.46 4.84
C LEU A 18 13.46 -7.76 4.14
N GLY A 19 13.21 -7.84 2.83
CA GLY A 19 13.53 -9.02 2.03
C GLY A 19 12.59 -10.22 2.20
N ALA A 20 11.45 -10.07 2.90
CA ALA A 20 10.46 -11.14 3.06
C ALA A 20 9.65 -11.45 1.79
N GLY A 21 9.73 -10.59 0.76
CA GLY A 21 9.03 -10.79 -0.51
C GLY A 21 7.74 -9.96 -0.66
N LYS A 22 7.58 -8.89 0.11
CA LYS A 22 6.39 -8.01 0.03
C LYS A 22 6.16 -7.46 -1.37
N SER A 23 7.19 -6.89 -1.98
CA SER A 23 7.12 -6.33 -3.33
C SER A 23 6.78 -7.38 -4.37
N THR A 24 7.42 -8.55 -4.28
CA THR A 24 7.14 -9.68 -5.17
C THR A 24 5.69 -10.14 -5.05
N ALA A 25 5.15 -10.19 -3.83
CA ALA A 25 3.75 -10.54 -3.59
C ALA A 25 2.80 -9.50 -4.19
N ILE A 26 3.08 -8.21 -3.99
CA ILE A 26 2.28 -7.12 -4.57
C ILE A 26 2.29 -7.18 -6.10
N LEU A 27 3.47 -7.32 -6.71
CA LEU A 27 3.59 -7.46 -8.16
C LEU A 27 2.81 -8.65 -8.70
N HIS A 28 2.87 -9.78 -8.00
CA HIS A 28 2.09 -10.96 -8.37
C HIS A 28 0.59 -10.71 -8.30
N LEU A 29 0.11 -10.07 -7.24
CA LEU A 29 -1.30 -9.69 -7.10
C LEU A 29 -1.75 -8.75 -8.23
N LEU A 30 -0.94 -7.74 -8.54
CA LEU A 30 -1.25 -6.78 -9.62
C LEU A 30 -1.32 -7.44 -10.99
N LYS A 31 -0.47 -8.42 -11.28
CA LYS A 31 -0.50 -9.19 -12.53
C LYS A 31 -1.76 -10.05 -12.67
N HIS A 32 -2.36 -10.46 -11.56
CA HIS A 32 -3.55 -11.32 -11.53
C HIS A 32 -4.84 -10.57 -11.20
N LYS A 33 -4.78 -9.24 -11.08
CA LYS A 33 -6.00 -8.46 -10.83
C LYS A 33 -7.00 -8.63 -11.99
N PRO A 34 -8.31 -8.54 -11.74
CA PRO A 34 -9.31 -8.50 -12.79
C PRO A 34 -9.06 -7.32 -13.74
N ALA A 35 -9.21 -7.55 -15.06
CA ALA A 35 -8.92 -6.53 -16.07
C ALA A 35 -9.83 -5.30 -15.96
N ASN A 36 -11.04 -5.47 -15.45
CA ASN A 36 -12.04 -4.41 -15.29
C ASN A 36 -11.94 -3.66 -13.96
N GLU A 37 -11.02 -4.05 -13.07
CA GLU A 37 -10.80 -3.38 -11.79
C GLU A 37 -9.63 -2.39 -11.83
N ARG A 38 -9.76 -1.34 -11.04
CA ARG A 38 -8.72 -0.34 -10.78
C ARG A 38 -8.12 -0.60 -9.42
N TRP A 39 -6.83 -0.88 -9.35
CA TRP A 39 -6.14 -1.12 -8.09
C TRP A 39 -5.13 -0.02 -7.79
N ALA A 40 -5.10 0.44 -6.57
CA ALA A 40 -4.15 1.42 -6.08
C ALA A 40 -3.17 0.78 -5.09
N VAL A 41 -1.93 1.23 -5.13
CA VAL A 41 -0.86 0.80 -4.21
C VAL A 41 -0.21 2.02 -3.61
N LEU A 42 -0.22 2.11 -2.30
CA LEU A 42 0.53 3.12 -1.55
C LEU A 42 1.80 2.46 -0.99
N VAL A 43 2.96 2.96 -1.39
CA VAL A 43 4.25 2.43 -0.96
C VAL A 43 5.02 3.47 -0.15
N ASN A 44 5.86 3.01 0.78
CA ASN A 44 6.70 3.91 1.55
C ASN A 44 7.85 4.46 0.71
N GLU A 45 8.47 3.61 -0.11
CA GLU A 45 9.62 3.97 -0.94
C GLU A 45 9.68 3.09 -2.21
N PHE A 46 9.75 3.71 -3.37
CA PHE A 46 9.79 2.98 -4.65
C PHE A 46 11.03 2.08 -4.79
N GLY A 47 12.19 2.52 -4.28
CA GLY A 47 13.45 1.79 -4.41
C GLY A 47 13.48 0.43 -3.73
N GLU A 48 12.59 0.19 -2.77
CA GLU A 48 12.46 -1.13 -2.11
C GLU A 48 11.58 -2.11 -2.89
N VAL A 49 10.78 -1.62 -3.84
CA VAL A 49 9.67 -2.39 -4.40
C VAL A 49 9.95 -2.95 -5.78
N GLY A 50 11.01 -2.50 -6.48
CA GLY A 50 11.25 -2.96 -7.86
C GLY A 50 10.06 -2.74 -8.81
N ILE A 51 9.12 -1.87 -8.43
CA ILE A 51 7.99 -1.45 -9.26
C ILE A 51 8.48 -0.46 -10.34
N ASP A 52 9.74 -0.22 -10.39
CA ASP A 52 10.44 0.91 -11.00
C ASP A 52 10.34 1.04 -12.50
N GLY A 53 9.77 0.24 -13.21
CA GLY A 53 9.89 0.48 -14.64
C GLY A 53 8.99 -0.37 -15.53
N GLU A 54 8.73 -1.59 -15.15
CA GLU A 54 7.95 -2.47 -16.01
C GLU A 54 6.44 -2.29 -15.84
N LEU A 55 5.98 -1.91 -14.64
CA LEU A 55 4.55 -1.62 -14.37
C LEU A 55 4.23 -0.14 -14.41
N LEU A 56 5.24 0.72 -14.19
CA LEU A 56 5.10 2.18 -14.27
C LEU A 56 5.70 2.75 -15.56
N GLY A 57 6.00 1.90 -16.53
CA GLY A 57 6.69 2.26 -17.79
C GLY A 57 6.31 3.65 -18.26
N GLY A 58 7.19 4.59 -18.06
CA GLY A 58 7.15 6.02 -18.30
C GLY A 58 5.82 6.56 -18.80
N ASN A 59 5.18 7.41 -18.11
CA ASN A 59 3.92 8.12 -18.42
C ASN A 59 2.60 7.31 -18.39
N ASN A 60 2.61 6.00 -18.16
CA ASN A 60 1.43 5.15 -18.25
C ASN A 60 0.76 4.91 -16.89
N ARG A 61 0.69 5.94 -16.04
CA ARG A 61 -0.10 5.87 -14.81
C ARG A 61 -1.55 5.54 -15.17
N GLY A 62 -1.98 4.34 -14.81
CA GLY A 62 -3.35 3.90 -15.00
C GLY A 62 -3.68 3.14 -16.30
N GLU A 63 -2.73 2.92 -17.22
CA GLU A 63 -3.01 2.21 -18.48
C GLU A 63 -3.57 0.80 -18.30
N GLN A 64 -3.17 0.11 -17.24
CA GLN A 64 -3.70 -1.22 -16.91
C GLN A 64 -4.63 -1.20 -15.69
N GLY A 65 -5.13 -0.02 -15.29
CA GLY A 65 -5.91 0.12 -14.08
C GLY A 65 -5.08 -0.04 -12.80
N VAL A 66 -3.77 0.18 -12.85
CA VAL A 66 -2.85 0.16 -11.69
C VAL A 66 -2.33 1.55 -11.41
N PHE A 67 -2.49 2.00 -10.17
CA PHE A 67 -2.06 3.31 -9.70
C PHE A 67 -1.12 3.13 -8.52
N VAL A 68 0.09 3.63 -8.59
CA VAL A 68 1.07 3.53 -7.51
C VAL A 68 1.51 4.91 -7.07
N ARG A 69 1.57 5.12 -5.76
CA ARG A 69 2.05 6.37 -5.17
C ARG A 69 2.97 6.09 -3.99
N GLU A 70 4.02 6.88 -3.91
CA GLU A 70 4.97 6.89 -2.80
C GLU A 70 4.59 7.95 -1.76
N VAL A 71 4.84 7.65 -0.49
CA VAL A 71 4.72 8.62 0.58
C VAL A 71 5.94 9.53 0.59
N ALA A 72 5.73 10.83 0.40
CA ALA A 72 6.80 11.82 0.37
C ALA A 72 7.58 11.83 1.70
N GLY A 73 8.91 11.86 1.61
CA GLY A 73 9.80 11.86 2.76
C GLY A 73 10.08 10.47 3.34
N GLY A 74 9.61 9.40 2.70
CA GLY A 74 9.99 8.02 3.02
C GLY A 74 9.54 7.52 4.38
N CYS A 75 8.60 8.19 5.07
CA CYS A 75 8.13 7.74 6.38
C CYS A 75 6.62 7.70 6.48
N MET A 76 6.07 6.52 6.23
CA MET A 76 4.65 6.23 6.44
C MET A 76 4.28 6.23 7.93
N CYS A 77 5.26 5.96 8.78
CA CYS A 77 5.13 5.83 10.23
C CYS A 77 5.48 7.11 11.02
N CYS A 78 5.55 8.28 10.37
CA CYS A 78 5.78 9.52 11.10
C CYS A 78 4.64 9.77 12.09
N ALA A 79 4.99 10.21 13.30
CA ALA A 79 4.05 10.42 14.40
C ALA A 79 2.84 11.31 14.05
N SER A 80 2.99 12.20 13.07
CA SER A 80 1.89 13.04 12.58
C SER A 80 0.98 12.33 11.57
N GLY A 81 1.44 11.25 10.92
CA GLY A 81 0.74 10.60 9.82
C GLY A 81 0.44 11.47 8.59
N PHE A 82 0.83 12.73 8.63
CA PHE A 82 0.44 13.74 7.65
C PHE A 82 0.93 13.44 6.22
N PRO A 83 2.20 13.03 5.98
CA PRO A 83 2.65 12.67 4.64
C PRO A 83 1.87 11.50 4.04
N MET A 84 1.54 10.51 4.86
CA MET A 84 0.72 9.38 4.44
C MET A 84 -0.71 9.81 4.08
N GLN A 85 -1.31 10.69 4.87
CA GLN A 85 -2.67 11.18 4.60
C GLN A 85 -2.73 11.97 3.28
N ILE A 86 -1.75 12.81 2.99
CA ILE A 86 -1.66 13.56 1.72
C ILE A 86 -1.55 12.58 0.56
N ALA A 87 -0.63 11.62 0.63
CA ALA A 87 -0.40 10.65 -0.43
C ALA A 87 -1.64 9.76 -0.65
N LEU A 88 -2.27 9.29 0.43
CA LEU A 88 -3.47 8.46 0.39
C LEU A 88 -4.66 9.20 -0.22
N THR A 89 -4.95 10.40 0.25
CA THR A 89 -6.07 11.21 -0.26
C THR A 89 -5.89 11.52 -1.74
N SER A 90 -4.68 11.90 -2.14
CA SER A 90 -4.36 12.16 -3.54
C SER A 90 -4.51 10.91 -4.42
N LEU A 91 -4.01 9.76 -3.95
CA LEU A 91 -4.13 8.49 -4.66
C LEU A 91 -5.59 8.06 -4.83
N LEU A 92 -6.39 8.13 -3.77
CA LEU A 92 -7.83 7.79 -3.82
C LEU A 92 -8.61 8.68 -4.78
N SER A 93 -8.32 9.98 -4.77
CA SER A 93 -8.99 10.94 -5.65
C SER A 93 -8.64 10.72 -7.13
N GLU A 94 -7.38 10.40 -7.43
CA GLU A 94 -6.89 10.15 -8.78
C GLU A 94 -7.35 8.79 -9.31
N ALA A 95 -7.13 7.74 -8.54
CA ALA A 95 -7.33 6.37 -8.97
C ALA A 95 -8.80 5.93 -8.87
N ARG A 96 -9.55 6.40 -7.88
CA ARG A 96 -10.89 5.87 -7.54
C ARG A 96 -10.91 4.35 -7.62
N PRO A 97 -10.11 3.68 -6.79
CA PRO A 97 -9.82 2.27 -6.99
C PRO A 97 -10.92 1.38 -6.45
N ASP A 98 -11.02 0.19 -7.04
CA ASP A 98 -11.84 -0.91 -6.52
C ASP A 98 -11.13 -1.68 -5.39
N ARG A 99 -9.81 -1.48 -5.24
CA ARG A 99 -8.97 -2.08 -4.18
C ARG A 99 -7.75 -1.23 -3.90
N LEU A 100 -7.38 -1.17 -2.63
CA LEU A 100 -6.17 -0.48 -2.15
C LEU A 100 -5.24 -1.47 -1.44
N LEU A 101 -3.98 -1.46 -1.83
CA LEU A 101 -2.90 -2.15 -1.13
C LEU A 101 -1.95 -1.12 -0.52
N ILE A 102 -1.52 -1.35 0.72
CA ILE A 102 -0.59 -0.45 1.42
C ILE A 102 0.61 -1.25 1.87
N GLU A 103 1.80 -0.85 1.42
CA GLU A 103 3.06 -1.43 1.85
C GLU A 103 3.84 -0.44 2.71
N PRO A 104 3.79 -0.57 4.05
CA PRO A 104 4.68 0.19 4.94
C PRO A 104 6.12 -0.32 4.80
N THR A 105 7.10 0.49 5.23
CA THR A 105 8.50 0.04 5.30
C THR A 105 8.63 -1.21 6.18
N GLY A 106 9.55 -2.12 5.82
CA GLY A 106 9.82 -3.33 6.59
C GLY A 106 10.34 -3.10 8.01
N LEU A 107 10.79 -1.89 8.33
CA LEU A 107 11.20 -1.45 9.66
C LEU A 107 10.14 -0.58 10.36
N GLY A 108 9.03 -0.29 9.69
CA GLY A 108 7.97 0.54 10.23
C GLY A 108 7.06 -0.21 11.20
N HIS A 109 6.33 0.56 11.99
CA HIS A 109 5.34 0.02 12.92
C HIS A 109 3.96 -0.04 12.27
N PRO A 110 3.45 -1.22 11.93
CA PRO A 110 2.13 -1.37 11.28
C PRO A 110 1.00 -0.72 12.09
N LYS A 111 1.14 -0.64 13.40
CA LYS A 111 0.14 -0.01 14.29
C LYS A 111 -0.11 1.46 13.96
N GLU A 112 0.92 2.21 13.61
CA GLU A 112 0.80 3.63 13.27
C GLU A 112 0.06 3.81 11.93
N VAL A 113 0.39 2.97 10.96
CA VAL A 113 -0.31 2.93 9.67
C VAL A 113 -1.79 2.59 9.87
N LEU A 114 -2.08 1.55 10.64
CA LEU A 114 -3.45 1.16 10.96
C LEU A 114 -4.21 2.25 11.71
N ALA A 115 -3.55 3.00 12.60
CA ALA A 115 -4.15 4.13 13.31
C ALA A 115 -4.58 5.24 12.34
N VAL A 116 -3.77 5.57 11.34
CA VAL A 116 -4.14 6.53 10.28
C VAL A 116 -5.33 6.04 9.48
N LEU A 117 -5.32 4.77 9.08
CA LEU A 117 -6.41 4.18 8.27
C LEU A 117 -7.74 4.08 9.04
N ASN A 118 -7.68 3.95 10.36
CA ASN A 118 -8.86 3.92 11.23
C ASN A 118 -9.36 5.32 11.65
N ALA A 119 -8.73 6.39 11.19
CA ALA A 119 -9.21 7.74 11.45
C ALA A 119 -10.62 7.94 10.87
N ASP A 120 -11.46 8.73 11.58
CA ASP A 120 -12.88 8.89 11.29
C ASP A 120 -13.16 9.24 9.81
N HIS A 121 -12.35 10.11 9.21
CA HIS A 121 -12.54 10.53 7.83
C HIS A 121 -12.24 9.46 6.77
N TYR A 122 -11.53 8.37 7.14
CA TYR A 122 -11.31 7.23 6.25
C TYR A 122 -12.29 6.08 6.45
N GLN A 123 -13.01 6.04 7.58
CA GLN A 123 -13.91 4.93 7.91
C GLN A 123 -15.05 4.73 6.90
N SER A 124 -15.52 5.80 6.29
CA SER A 124 -16.54 5.71 5.23
C SER A 124 -15.95 5.40 3.84
N MET A 125 -14.67 5.68 3.65
CA MET A 125 -13.98 5.52 2.36
C MET A 125 -13.33 4.16 2.20
N LEU A 126 -12.81 3.60 3.29
CA LEU A 126 -12.01 2.37 3.30
C LEU A 126 -12.70 1.26 4.10
N ASP A 127 -12.79 0.09 3.48
CA ASP A 127 -13.15 -1.15 4.16
C ASP A 127 -11.85 -1.89 4.52
N LEU A 128 -11.33 -1.60 5.73
CA LEU A 128 -10.07 -2.16 6.19
C LEU A 128 -10.20 -3.66 6.46
N ARG A 129 -9.52 -4.44 5.62
CA ARG A 129 -9.47 -5.90 5.68
C ARG A 129 -8.26 -6.39 6.50
N ALA A 130 -8.07 -7.70 6.54
CA ALA A 130 -6.97 -8.31 7.26
C ALA A 130 -5.61 -7.79 6.80
N THR A 131 -4.71 -7.55 7.76
CA THR A 131 -3.29 -7.31 7.50
C THR A 131 -2.63 -8.62 7.09
N ILE A 132 -1.86 -8.59 6.01
CA ILE A 132 -1.11 -9.73 5.49
C ILE A 132 0.35 -9.56 5.89
N THR A 133 0.88 -10.47 6.70
CA THR A 133 2.28 -10.46 7.10
C THR A 133 3.05 -11.54 6.36
N LEU A 134 4.08 -11.15 5.62
CA LEU A 134 4.98 -12.06 4.93
C LEU A 134 6.18 -12.41 5.82
N VAL A 135 6.45 -13.69 5.95
CA VAL A 135 7.55 -14.22 6.77
C VAL A 135 8.45 -15.08 5.90
N ASP A 136 9.75 -14.78 5.88
CA ASP A 136 10.75 -15.66 5.27
C ASP A 136 11.05 -16.84 6.21
N ALA A 137 10.50 -18.00 5.88
CA ALA A 137 10.65 -19.21 6.69
C ALA A 137 12.12 -19.64 6.90
N ARG A 138 13.02 -19.23 6.00
CA ARG A 138 14.47 -19.54 6.12
C ARG A 138 15.13 -18.75 7.23
N LYS A 139 14.56 -17.60 7.58
CA LYS A 139 15.12 -16.62 8.52
C LYS A 139 14.36 -16.54 9.84
N ILE A 140 13.30 -17.29 10.02
CA ILE A 140 12.40 -17.20 11.19
C ILE A 140 13.13 -17.46 12.52
N ARG A 141 14.28 -18.17 12.47
CA ARG A 141 15.09 -18.47 13.67
C ARG A 141 16.17 -17.41 13.97
N GLU A 142 16.31 -16.40 13.11
CA GLU A 142 17.25 -15.32 13.38
C GLU A 142 16.70 -14.41 14.48
N PRO A 143 17.49 -14.04 15.52
CA PRO A 143 17.00 -13.24 16.67
C PRO A 143 16.32 -11.93 16.26
N ARG A 144 16.84 -11.27 15.22
CA ARG A 144 16.25 -10.01 14.69
C ARG A 144 14.80 -10.13 14.20
N TYR A 145 14.32 -11.36 13.93
CA TYR A 145 12.92 -11.62 13.53
C TYR A 145 12.01 -11.90 14.73
N ALA A 146 12.58 -12.21 15.89
CA ALA A 146 11.83 -12.49 17.10
C ALA A 146 11.50 -11.23 17.92
N GLU A 147 12.20 -10.11 17.65
CA GLU A 147 12.11 -8.87 18.42
C GLU A 147 11.19 -7.81 17.76
N HIS A 148 10.59 -8.12 16.62
CA HIS A 148 9.72 -7.18 15.85
C HIS A 148 8.35 -7.83 15.54
#